data_e758f3f642cfe5709e083225533fefbe
#
_entry.id   e758f3f642cfe5709e083225533fefbe
#
_cell.length_a   1.000
_cell.length_b   1.000
_cell.length_c   1.000
_cell.angle_alpha   90.00
_cell.angle_beta   90.00
_cell.angle_gamma   90.00
#
_symmetry.space_group_name_H-M   'P 1'
#
loop_
_entity.id
_entity.type
_entity.pdbx_description
1 polymer ?
#
loop_
_entity_poly.entity_id
_entity_poly.type
_entity_poly.pdbx_seq_one_letter_code
_entity_poly.pdbx_strand_id
1 'polypeptide(L)'
;MKTIGSSVGCLPTRPGNPRNGEGTFVRLKDDRILYVYTKYLGEDWHDHAIAALYAMYSEDEGYTWTTPTLFLEKDEQAENIMSPSIFRMQNDELGMVYLRKEKIGDGIACLPVFRHSADEGKTWSDYVFCAPDGYYCVINNGVIVLKNGRILVPMSYHGLRSAAVIVGSKKLQADVRFAYSDDNGATWAMLDAIISTPFDDNIGFAEPGIYEHEDGELWCWFRTTYGYQYESRSTDGGKTWSAPMPNLHFSSPDAPMAVKRVGKCTVAAFNPEPLSCVRELRERWGSSKRTPLVCAVSAEDAQDFKNTNCSLAYRNMDTYFTHCFALETDPRNSFCYPAIMETKDGFLVSYYYSDNLIIPLNAGKIRKVLYSEIEEDVALVQERTVNAEW
;
A
#
# COMPACT_ATOMS: atom_id res chain seq x y z
N MET A 1 6.06 -10.32 20.94
CA MET A 1 6.78 -9.67 19.84
C MET A 1 7.29 -8.32 20.31
N LYS A 2 8.55 -7.97 20.05
CA LYS A 2 9.15 -6.68 20.41
C LYS A 2 8.56 -5.59 19.51
N THR A 3 8.14 -4.47 20.08
CA THR A 3 7.77 -3.28 19.30
C THR A 3 9.03 -2.46 19.03
N ILE A 4 9.28 -2.11 17.77
CA ILE A 4 10.48 -1.42 17.30
C ILE A 4 10.11 -0.10 16.65
N GLY A 5 11.08 0.79 16.57
CA GLY A 5 10.98 2.10 15.96
C GLY A 5 10.26 3.13 16.83
N SER A 6 10.37 4.38 16.44
CA SER A 6 9.78 5.54 17.13
C SER A 6 8.72 6.21 16.26
N SER A 7 7.68 6.76 16.89
CA SER A 7 6.70 7.60 16.19
C SER A 7 7.31 8.96 15.92
N VAL A 8 7.43 9.33 14.64
CA VAL A 8 8.07 10.58 14.19
C VAL A 8 7.08 11.54 13.52
N GLY A 9 5.86 11.09 13.23
CA GLY A 9 4.82 11.93 12.65
C GLY A 9 3.43 11.39 12.98
N CYS A 10 2.48 12.31 13.24
CA CYS A 10 1.08 12.00 13.45
C CYS A 10 0.19 13.00 12.71
N LEU A 11 -0.86 12.50 12.11
CA LEU A 11 -1.88 13.27 11.39
C LEU A 11 -3.24 13.02 12.05
N PRO A 12 -3.49 13.62 13.22
CA PRO A 12 -4.74 13.42 13.94
C PRO A 12 -5.93 14.05 13.21
N THR A 13 -7.11 13.55 13.51
CA THR A 13 -8.36 14.16 13.04
C THR A 13 -8.67 15.46 13.78
N ARG A 14 -9.49 16.31 13.17
CA ARG A 14 -9.96 17.60 13.72
C ARG A 14 -11.34 17.92 13.17
N PRO A 15 -12.12 18.81 13.79
CA PRO A 15 -13.30 19.36 13.15
C PRO A 15 -12.97 19.92 11.76
N GLY A 16 -13.77 19.55 10.75
CA GLY A 16 -13.50 19.86 9.35
C GLY A 16 -12.40 19.03 8.67
N ASN A 17 -11.79 18.05 9.37
CA ASN A 17 -10.84 17.10 8.84
C ASN A 17 -11.00 15.74 9.52
N PRO A 18 -11.97 14.92 9.10
CA PRO A 18 -12.34 13.69 9.79
C PRO A 18 -11.42 12.51 9.51
N ARG A 19 -10.58 12.56 8.44
CA ARG A 19 -9.70 11.44 8.06
C ARG A 19 -8.42 11.92 7.36
N ASN A 20 -7.29 11.27 7.69
CA ASN A 20 -5.97 11.50 7.10
C ASN A 20 -5.25 10.17 6.91
N GLY A 21 -4.70 9.90 5.73
CA GLY A 21 -3.89 8.70 5.51
C GLY A 21 -3.70 8.36 4.04
N GLU A 22 -3.36 7.11 3.75
CA GLU A 22 -3.02 6.63 2.42
C GLU A 22 -1.95 7.51 1.77
N GLY A 23 -0.80 7.57 2.42
CA GLY A 23 0.30 8.41 1.97
C GLY A 23 1.36 7.67 1.20
N THR A 24 2.26 8.44 0.61
CA THR A 24 3.41 7.99 -0.17
C THR A 24 4.61 8.87 0.12
N PHE A 25 5.80 8.32 -0.05
CA PHE A 25 7.05 9.05 0.14
C PHE A 25 7.85 9.12 -1.15
N VAL A 26 8.62 10.21 -1.30
CA VAL A 26 9.69 10.28 -2.29
C VAL A 26 10.84 11.13 -1.78
N ARG A 27 12.09 10.76 -2.11
CA ARG A 27 13.26 11.60 -1.90
C ARG A 27 13.40 12.59 -3.05
N LEU A 28 13.54 13.87 -2.72
CA LEU A 28 13.80 14.94 -3.66
C LEU A 28 15.29 15.05 -3.96
N LYS A 29 15.65 15.77 -5.05
CA LYS A 29 17.05 15.99 -5.46
C LYS A 29 17.88 16.79 -4.44
N ASP A 30 17.22 17.55 -3.59
CA ASP A 30 17.85 18.31 -2.51
C ASP A 30 17.93 17.53 -1.18
N ASP A 31 17.81 16.19 -1.24
CA ASP A 31 17.83 15.25 -0.12
C ASP A 31 16.63 15.31 0.84
N ARG A 32 15.73 16.26 0.72
CA ARG A 32 14.48 16.27 1.50
C ARG A 32 13.62 15.06 1.20
N ILE A 33 12.87 14.62 2.19
CA ILE A 33 11.81 13.64 2.02
C ILE A 33 10.49 14.38 1.89
N LEU A 34 9.78 14.15 0.79
CA LEU A 34 8.41 14.57 0.59
C LEU A 34 7.48 13.43 0.97
N TYR A 35 6.51 13.71 1.85
CA TYR A 35 5.40 12.82 2.17
C TYR A 35 4.09 13.46 1.73
N VAL A 36 3.35 12.77 0.86
CA VAL A 36 2.05 13.23 0.36
C VAL A 36 0.98 12.23 0.80
N TYR A 37 -0.16 12.72 1.27
CA TYR A 37 -1.23 11.90 1.80
C TYR A 37 -2.62 12.46 1.46
N THR A 38 -3.63 11.61 1.56
CA THR A 38 -5.03 11.99 1.40
C THR A 38 -5.54 12.66 2.67
N LYS A 39 -6.10 13.86 2.57
CA LYS A 39 -6.79 14.57 3.64
C LYS A 39 -8.25 14.78 3.27
N TYR A 40 -9.15 14.24 4.08
CA TYR A 40 -10.58 14.43 3.93
C TYR A 40 -11.01 15.75 4.57
N LEU A 41 -11.95 16.44 3.92
CA LEU A 41 -12.40 17.78 4.28
C LEU A 41 -13.90 17.76 4.61
N GLY A 42 -14.32 18.63 5.54
CA GLY A 42 -15.70 18.66 6.02
C GLY A 42 -15.94 17.67 7.16
N GLU A 43 -17.12 17.07 7.22
CA GLU A 43 -17.52 16.18 8.32
C GLU A 43 -17.63 14.71 7.90
N ASP A 44 -17.67 14.43 6.60
CA ASP A 44 -17.80 13.07 6.06
C ASP A 44 -16.41 12.42 5.89
N TRP A 45 -16.27 11.19 6.35
CA TRP A 45 -15.04 10.40 6.34
C TRP A 45 -15.08 9.19 5.39
N HIS A 46 -16.20 8.97 4.69
CA HIS A 46 -16.34 7.85 3.76
C HIS A 46 -15.45 8.02 2.52
N ASP A 47 -15.14 6.93 1.84
CA ASP A 47 -14.21 6.91 0.70
C ASP A 47 -14.62 7.80 -0.48
N HIS A 48 -15.86 8.26 -0.54
CA HIS A 48 -16.36 9.17 -1.57
C HIS A 48 -16.51 10.62 -1.08
N ALA A 49 -16.16 10.89 0.18
CA ALA A 49 -16.20 12.23 0.73
C ALA A 49 -15.13 13.15 0.11
N ILE A 50 -15.34 14.45 0.20
CA ILE A 50 -14.42 15.45 -0.34
C ILE A 50 -13.03 15.26 0.25
N ALA A 51 -12.03 15.15 -0.60
CA ALA A 51 -10.64 15.02 -0.20
C ALA A 51 -9.70 15.75 -1.18
N ALA A 52 -8.52 16.10 -0.68
CA ALA A 52 -7.41 16.68 -1.41
C ALA A 52 -6.10 16.05 -0.96
N LEU A 53 -5.03 16.23 -1.72
CA LEU A 53 -3.70 15.78 -1.33
C LEU A 53 -2.98 16.88 -0.56
N TYR A 54 -2.38 16.52 0.57
CA TYR A 54 -1.57 17.38 1.41
C TYR A 54 -0.16 16.85 1.52
N ALA A 55 0.80 17.73 1.74
CA ALA A 55 2.22 17.38 1.81
C ALA A 55 2.88 17.87 3.08
N MET A 56 3.89 17.11 3.52
CA MET A 56 4.87 17.48 4.53
C MET A 56 6.27 17.19 4.01
N TYR A 57 7.25 17.93 4.50
CA TYR A 57 8.65 17.75 4.15
C TYR A 57 9.47 17.45 5.39
N SER A 58 10.51 16.62 5.23
CA SER A 58 11.53 16.37 6.26
C SER A 58 12.90 16.66 5.67
N GLU A 59 13.76 17.34 6.44
CA GLU A 59 15.15 17.67 6.10
C GLU A 59 16.15 16.80 6.89
N ASP A 60 15.67 15.94 7.78
CA ASP A 60 16.44 15.18 8.75
C ASP A 60 16.14 13.67 8.74
N GLU A 61 15.99 13.10 7.55
CA GLU A 61 15.72 11.65 7.37
C GLU A 61 14.41 11.18 8.04
N GLY A 62 13.42 12.07 8.17
CA GLY A 62 12.09 11.76 8.69
C GLY A 62 11.95 11.86 10.21
N TYR A 63 12.91 12.43 10.93
CA TYR A 63 12.78 12.66 12.37
C TYR A 63 11.80 13.79 12.70
N THR A 64 11.82 14.85 11.89
CA THR A 64 10.87 15.96 12.02
C THR A 64 10.21 16.29 10.67
N TRP A 65 9.02 16.90 10.76
CA TRP A 65 8.18 17.20 9.60
C TRP A 65 7.64 18.62 9.66
N THR A 66 7.55 19.26 8.50
CA THR A 66 6.88 20.56 8.38
C THR A 66 5.37 20.41 8.66
N THR A 67 4.73 21.53 8.95
CA THR A 67 3.26 21.58 9.01
C THR A 67 2.67 21.19 7.65
N PRO A 68 1.63 20.33 7.60
CA PRO A 68 0.97 19.93 6.37
C PRO A 68 0.41 21.12 5.58
N THR A 69 0.72 21.19 4.29
CA THR A 69 0.19 22.19 3.35
C THR A 69 -0.58 21.52 2.23
N LEU A 70 -1.52 22.24 1.61
CA LEU A 70 -2.22 21.76 0.42
C LEU A 70 -1.19 21.50 -0.70
N PHE A 71 -1.23 20.30 -1.29
CA PHE A 71 -0.33 19.87 -2.34
C PHE A 71 -1.01 19.81 -3.70
N LEU A 72 -2.18 19.20 -3.75
CA LEU A 72 -3.02 19.14 -4.96
C LEU A 72 -4.49 19.18 -4.55
N GLU A 73 -5.22 20.11 -5.12
CA GLU A 73 -6.66 20.19 -4.98
C GLU A 73 -7.35 19.36 -6.07
N LYS A 74 -8.54 18.82 -5.77
CA LYS A 74 -9.38 18.22 -6.79
C LYS A 74 -9.88 19.27 -7.79
N ASP A 75 -10.09 18.89 -9.02
CA ASP A 75 -10.80 19.72 -9.99
C ASP A 75 -12.32 19.79 -9.68
N GLU A 76 -13.02 20.72 -10.34
CA GLU A 76 -14.45 20.94 -10.12
C GLU A 76 -15.33 19.73 -10.44
N GLN A 77 -14.89 18.87 -11.37
CA GLN A 77 -15.65 17.69 -11.81
C GLN A 77 -15.41 16.48 -10.89
N ALA A 78 -14.31 16.46 -10.16
CA ALA A 78 -14.02 15.37 -9.23
C ALA A 78 -14.81 15.51 -7.93
N GLU A 79 -15.31 14.39 -7.40
CA GLU A 79 -15.85 14.31 -6.04
C GLU A 79 -14.69 14.30 -5.02
N ASN A 80 -13.66 13.49 -5.25
CA ASN A 80 -12.43 13.50 -4.49
C ASN A 80 -11.20 13.04 -5.28
N ILE A 81 -10.03 13.27 -4.69
CA ILE A 81 -8.75 12.66 -5.11
C ILE A 81 -8.09 12.00 -3.90
N MET A 82 -7.53 10.80 -4.07
CA MET A 82 -6.98 10.02 -2.96
C MET A 82 -5.89 9.01 -3.38
N SER A 83 -5.31 8.31 -2.41
CA SER A 83 -4.37 7.19 -2.58
C SER A 83 -3.18 7.51 -3.51
N PRO A 84 -2.38 8.53 -3.23
CA PRO A 84 -1.26 8.90 -4.11
C PRO A 84 -0.14 7.87 -4.07
N SER A 85 0.53 7.71 -5.21
CA SER A 85 1.83 7.07 -5.37
C SER A 85 2.74 8.04 -6.11
N ILE A 86 3.79 8.54 -5.44
CA ILE A 86 4.81 9.40 -6.05
C ILE A 86 6.09 8.59 -6.21
N PHE A 87 6.73 8.71 -7.36
CA PHE A 87 7.92 7.95 -7.70
C PHE A 87 8.86 8.75 -8.62
N ARG A 88 10.15 8.38 -8.64
CA ARG A 88 11.12 8.88 -9.57
C ARG A 88 11.05 8.08 -10.86
N MET A 89 10.87 8.75 -12.01
CA MET A 89 10.86 8.15 -13.33
C MET A 89 12.27 8.00 -13.90
N GLN A 90 12.42 7.27 -14.99
CA GLN A 90 13.71 7.04 -15.65
C GLN A 90 14.33 8.33 -16.24
N ASN A 91 13.50 9.29 -16.63
CA ASN A 91 13.94 10.62 -17.10
C ASN A 91 14.29 11.59 -15.95
N ASP A 92 14.37 11.08 -14.71
CA ASP A 92 14.70 11.83 -13.49
C ASP A 92 13.67 12.91 -13.09
N GLU A 93 12.46 12.87 -13.64
CA GLU A 93 11.30 13.64 -13.18
C GLU A 93 10.50 12.88 -12.14
N LEU A 94 9.64 13.58 -11.40
CA LEU A 94 8.66 12.92 -10.52
C LEU A 94 7.41 12.56 -11.33
N GLY A 95 6.96 11.31 -11.17
CA GLY A 95 5.64 10.86 -11.55
C GLY A 95 4.74 10.75 -10.34
N MET A 96 3.45 10.99 -10.51
CA MET A 96 2.43 10.77 -9.48
C MET A 96 1.20 10.12 -10.10
N VAL A 97 0.81 8.97 -9.57
CA VAL A 97 -0.50 8.35 -9.83
C VAL A 97 -1.36 8.53 -8.59
N TYR A 98 -2.62 8.90 -8.78
CA TYR A 98 -3.60 8.98 -7.70
C TYR A 98 -4.98 8.59 -8.23
N LEU A 99 -5.90 8.26 -7.34
CA LEU A 99 -7.28 7.96 -7.69
C LEU A 99 -8.08 9.25 -7.75
N ARG A 100 -8.80 9.45 -8.85
CA ARG A 100 -9.74 10.54 -9.07
C ARG A 100 -11.14 9.94 -9.19
N LYS A 101 -12.04 10.39 -8.33
CA LYS A 101 -13.44 9.94 -8.31
C LYS A 101 -14.35 11.00 -8.88
N GLU A 102 -15.30 10.58 -9.73
CA GLU A 102 -16.28 11.45 -10.34
C GLU A 102 -17.65 10.79 -10.44
N LYS A 103 -18.70 11.58 -10.42
CA LYS A 103 -20.05 11.08 -10.66
C LYS A 103 -20.27 10.77 -12.13
N ILE A 104 -20.78 9.56 -12.42
CA ILE A 104 -21.20 9.15 -13.75
C ILE A 104 -22.63 8.59 -13.65
N GLY A 105 -23.62 9.41 -14.05
CA GLY A 105 -25.03 9.07 -13.87
C GLY A 105 -25.34 8.87 -12.36
N ASP A 106 -25.92 7.72 -12.02
CA ASP A 106 -26.25 7.36 -10.63
C ASP A 106 -25.09 6.67 -9.87
N GLY A 107 -23.91 6.54 -10.48
CA GLY A 107 -22.75 5.88 -9.89
C GLY A 107 -21.54 6.80 -9.76
N ILE A 108 -20.46 6.23 -9.20
CA ILE A 108 -19.17 6.89 -9.07
C ILE A 108 -18.14 6.05 -9.82
N ALA A 109 -17.42 6.66 -10.75
CA ALA A 109 -16.20 6.11 -11.31
C ALA A 109 -15.03 6.43 -10.38
N CYS A 110 -14.01 5.57 -10.39
CA CYS A 110 -12.76 5.77 -9.68
C CYS A 110 -11.62 5.45 -10.65
N LEU A 111 -10.92 6.48 -11.08
CA LEU A 111 -9.99 6.38 -12.20
C LEU A 111 -8.57 6.69 -11.72
N PRO A 112 -7.59 5.83 -12.02
CA PRO A 112 -6.19 6.18 -11.82
C PRO A 112 -5.79 7.23 -12.85
N VAL A 113 -5.24 8.33 -12.38
CA VAL A 113 -4.73 9.43 -13.20
C VAL A 113 -3.27 9.70 -12.89
N PHE A 114 -2.52 10.09 -13.91
CA PHE A 114 -1.09 10.38 -13.82
C PHE A 114 -0.82 11.86 -14.08
N ARG A 115 0.15 12.41 -13.33
CA ARG A 115 0.79 13.70 -13.55
C ARG A 115 2.29 13.55 -13.41
N HIS A 116 3.06 14.45 -14.03
CA HIS A 116 4.51 14.53 -13.83
C HIS A 116 4.95 15.94 -13.43
N SER A 117 6.13 16.02 -12.82
CA SER A 117 6.77 17.25 -12.38
C SER A 117 8.25 17.23 -12.71
N ALA A 118 8.71 18.26 -13.44
CA ALA A 118 10.12 18.46 -13.78
C ALA A 118 10.88 19.32 -12.73
N ASP A 119 10.19 19.85 -11.72
CA ASP A 119 10.70 20.81 -10.74
C ASP A 119 10.57 20.36 -9.28
N GLU A 120 10.65 19.03 -9.05
CA GLU A 120 10.59 18.42 -7.74
C GLU A 120 9.25 18.65 -7.00
N GLY A 121 8.16 18.59 -7.75
CA GLY A 121 6.80 18.66 -7.23
C GLY A 121 6.29 20.07 -6.93
N LYS A 122 6.98 21.13 -7.38
CA LYS A 122 6.51 22.50 -7.23
C LYS A 122 5.37 22.81 -8.19
N THR A 123 5.46 22.29 -9.41
CA THR A 123 4.39 22.34 -10.41
C THR A 123 4.15 20.96 -11.02
N TRP A 124 2.93 20.71 -11.45
CA TRP A 124 2.49 19.44 -12.02
C TRP A 124 1.83 19.66 -13.37
N SER A 125 2.06 18.73 -14.31
CA SER A 125 1.37 18.70 -15.59
C SER A 125 -0.15 18.57 -15.42
N ASP A 126 -0.92 18.78 -16.49
CA ASP A 126 -2.29 18.28 -16.53
C ASP A 126 -2.31 16.75 -16.34
N TYR A 127 -3.41 16.21 -15.84
CA TYR A 127 -3.52 14.77 -15.65
C TYR A 127 -3.88 14.05 -16.96
N VAL A 128 -3.41 12.81 -17.06
CA VAL A 128 -3.85 11.84 -18.08
C VAL A 128 -4.42 10.62 -17.40
N PHE A 129 -5.44 9.99 -17.99
CA PHE A 129 -6.00 8.74 -17.46
C PHE A 129 -5.07 7.57 -17.75
N CYS A 130 -4.79 6.76 -16.73
CA CYS A 130 -3.98 5.54 -16.88
C CYS A 130 -4.79 4.34 -17.39
N ALA A 131 -6.12 4.36 -17.26
CA ALA A 131 -7.02 3.27 -17.60
C ALA A 131 -8.32 3.80 -18.21
N PRO A 132 -9.07 2.98 -18.97
CA PRO A 132 -10.40 3.33 -19.46
C PRO A 132 -11.41 3.45 -18.31
N ASP A 133 -12.61 3.95 -18.61
CA ASP A 133 -13.69 4.14 -17.65
C ASP A 133 -13.93 2.89 -16.78
N GLY A 134 -14.08 3.12 -15.48
CA GLY A 134 -14.29 2.06 -14.53
C GLY A 134 -14.17 2.48 -13.07
N TYR A 135 -14.30 1.50 -12.20
CA TYR A 135 -14.00 1.66 -10.78
C TYR A 135 -12.77 0.84 -10.43
N TYR A 136 -11.65 1.53 -10.28
CA TYR A 136 -10.35 0.95 -9.93
C TYR A 136 -9.94 1.35 -8.53
N CYS A 137 -9.24 0.44 -7.83
CA CYS A 137 -8.51 0.77 -6.61
C CYS A 137 -7.02 0.53 -6.85
N VAL A 138 -6.22 1.56 -6.64
CA VAL A 138 -4.75 1.51 -6.58
C VAL A 138 -4.37 1.77 -5.15
N ILE A 139 -3.56 0.89 -4.55
CA ILE A 139 -3.07 1.12 -3.20
C ILE A 139 -2.09 2.31 -3.18
N ASN A 140 -2.12 3.09 -2.11
CA ASN A 140 -1.14 4.16 -1.91
C ASN A 140 0.29 3.60 -1.94
N ASN A 141 1.22 4.33 -2.56
CA ASN A 141 2.62 3.90 -2.74
C ASN A 141 2.78 2.56 -3.50
N GLY A 142 1.76 2.16 -4.31
CA GLY A 142 1.69 0.87 -4.98
C GLY A 142 2.22 0.85 -6.42
N VAL A 143 2.54 2.00 -7.00
CA VAL A 143 3.10 2.09 -8.36
C VAL A 143 4.60 1.78 -8.34
N ILE A 144 5.07 1.02 -9.35
CA ILE A 144 6.48 0.67 -9.51
C ILE A 144 7.01 1.17 -10.86
N VAL A 145 8.26 1.63 -10.87
CA VAL A 145 9.05 1.83 -12.08
C VAL A 145 9.99 0.64 -12.21
N LEU A 146 9.79 -0.18 -13.23
CA LEU A 146 10.61 -1.37 -13.48
C LEU A 146 12.02 -0.97 -13.94
N LYS A 147 12.98 -1.89 -13.81
CA LYS A 147 14.38 -1.67 -14.23
C LYS A 147 14.53 -1.26 -15.68
N ASN A 148 13.60 -1.66 -16.54
CA ASN A 148 13.59 -1.26 -17.95
C ASN A 148 12.94 0.13 -18.19
N GLY A 149 12.50 0.83 -17.15
CA GLY A 149 11.89 2.15 -17.20
C GLY A 149 10.36 2.16 -17.36
N ARG A 150 9.72 0.99 -17.54
CA ARG A 150 8.26 0.89 -17.59
C ARG A 150 7.67 1.34 -16.24
N ILE A 151 6.71 2.24 -16.29
CA ILE A 151 5.83 2.54 -15.14
C ILE A 151 4.72 1.50 -15.17
N LEU A 152 4.54 0.75 -14.07
CA LEU A 152 3.51 -0.27 -13.95
C LEU A 152 2.59 0.06 -12.76
N VAL A 153 1.29 0.11 -13.03
CA VAL A 153 0.23 0.41 -12.05
C VAL A 153 -0.62 -0.84 -11.84
N PRO A 154 -0.37 -1.61 -10.77
CA PRO A 154 -1.26 -2.70 -10.39
C PRO A 154 -2.52 -2.12 -9.77
N MET A 155 -3.68 -2.64 -10.14
CA MET A 155 -4.96 -2.15 -9.67
C MET A 155 -6.00 -3.26 -9.58
N SER A 156 -6.94 -3.12 -8.67
CA SER A 156 -8.15 -3.95 -8.66
C SER A 156 -9.27 -3.24 -9.40
N TYR A 157 -9.93 -3.96 -10.30
CA TYR A 157 -11.05 -3.49 -11.09
C TYR A 157 -12.36 -4.04 -10.55
N HIS A 158 -13.29 -3.17 -10.17
CA HIS A 158 -14.56 -3.49 -9.55
C HIS A 158 -15.76 -3.27 -10.49
N GLY A 159 -15.56 -3.26 -11.80
CA GLY A 159 -16.59 -2.98 -12.79
C GLY A 159 -16.65 -1.51 -13.22
N LEU A 160 -17.72 -1.13 -13.89
CA LEU A 160 -17.85 0.20 -14.48
C LEU A 160 -18.17 1.29 -13.46
N ARG A 161 -18.68 0.94 -12.26
CA ARG A 161 -19.12 1.91 -11.23
C ARG A 161 -18.91 1.38 -9.83
N SER A 162 -18.96 2.25 -8.85
CA SER A 162 -18.74 1.91 -7.45
C SER A 162 -19.71 0.81 -6.96
N ALA A 163 -19.20 0.00 -6.04
CA ALA A 163 -19.99 -1.01 -5.34
C ALA A 163 -21.17 -0.46 -4.53
N ALA A 164 -21.22 0.86 -4.26
CA ALA A 164 -22.37 1.50 -3.61
C ALA A 164 -23.67 1.39 -4.43
N VAL A 165 -23.56 1.23 -5.76
CA VAL A 165 -24.71 0.99 -6.67
C VAL A 165 -25.13 -0.48 -6.67
N ILE A 166 -24.38 -1.36 -6.04
CA ILE A 166 -24.59 -2.82 -6.04
C ILE A 166 -25.31 -3.30 -4.76
N VAL A 167 -26.04 -2.43 -4.11
CA VAL A 167 -26.93 -2.82 -3.00
C VAL A 167 -28.08 -3.64 -3.58
N GLY A 168 -27.97 -4.98 -3.44
CA GLY A 168 -28.99 -5.93 -3.86
C GLY A 168 -28.68 -6.84 -5.06
N SER A 169 -27.55 -6.65 -5.76
CA SER A 169 -27.07 -7.56 -6.80
C SER A 169 -25.79 -8.29 -6.39
N LYS A 170 -25.39 -9.37 -7.07
CA LYS A 170 -24.09 -10.02 -6.89
C LYS A 170 -23.01 -8.96 -6.90
N LYS A 171 -22.25 -8.85 -5.81
CA LYS A 171 -21.09 -7.98 -5.76
C LYS A 171 -20.15 -8.38 -6.88
N LEU A 172 -19.75 -7.41 -7.69
CA LEU A 172 -18.70 -7.64 -8.68
C LEU A 172 -17.40 -7.89 -7.93
N GLN A 173 -16.87 -9.09 -8.06
CA GLN A 173 -15.57 -9.45 -7.55
C GLN A 173 -14.52 -8.61 -8.27
N ALA A 174 -13.51 -8.15 -7.53
CA ALA A 174 -12.41 -7.43 -8.12
C ALA A 174 -11.46 -8.38 -8.84
N ASP A 175 -11.06 -7.99 -10.04
CA ASP A 175 -9.96 -8.59 -10.80
C ASP A 175 -8.72 -7.71 -10.67
N VAL A 176 -7.54 -8.32 -10.61
CA VAL A 176 -6.29 -7.58 -10.73
C VAL A 176 -6.00 -7.30 -12.20
N ARG A 177 -5.74 -6.03 -12.51
CA ARG A 177 -5.37 -5.53 -13.83
C ARG A 177 -4.16 -4.62 -13.73
N PHE A 178 -3.54 -4.32 -14.85
CA PHE A 178 -2.31 -3.54 -14.91
C PHE A 178 -2.39 -2.50 -16.01
N ALA A 179 -2.22 -1.23 -15.65
CA ALA A 179 -1.90 -0.18 -16.63
C ALA A 179 -0.38 0.02 -16.68
N TYR A 180 0.13 0.42 -17.83
CA TYR A 180 1.55 0.70 -17.99
C TYR A 180 1.81 1.87 -18.93
N SER A 181 3.00 2.45 -18.77
CA SER A 181 3.58 3.43 -19.69
C SER A 181 5.05 3.09 -19.92
N ASP A 182 5.48 3.11 -21.19
CA ASP A 182 6.88 2.90 -21.63
C ASP A 182 7.57 4.21 -22.03
N ASP A 183 6.89 5.36 -21.89
CA ASP A 183 7.33 6.68 -22.35
C ASP A 183 7.24 7.76 -21.25
N ASN A 184 7.56 7.39 -20.02
CA ASN A 184 7.52 8.26 -18.83
C ASN A 184 6.13 8.91 -18.59
N GLY A 185 5.06 8.16 -18.86
CA GLY A 185 3.70 8.59 -18.60
C GLY A 185 3.02 9.40 -19.68
N ALA A 186 3.68 9.61 -20.85
CA ALA A 186 3.08 10.35 -21.96
C ALA A 186 1.89 9.59 -22.56
N THR A 187 2.00 8.26 -22.68
CA THR A 187 0.89 7.41 -23.13
C THR A 187 0.71 6.21 -22.17
N TRP A 188 -0.53 5.73 -22.09
CA TRP A 188 -0.91 4.65 -21.22
C TRP A 188 -1.66 3.54 -21.96
N ALA A 189 -1.39 2.30 -21.61
CA ALA A 189 -2.08 1.12 -22.11
C ALA A 189 -2.36 0.12 -20.98
N MET A 190 -3.29 -0.80 -21.24
CA MET A 190 -3.57 -1.92 -20.33
C MET A 190 -2.82 -3.16 -20.81
N LEU A 191 -2.29 -3.95 -19.87
CA LEU A 191 -1.89 -5.31 -20.18
C LEU A 191 -3.15 -6.17 -20.39
N ASP A 192 -3.05 -7.17 -21.27
CA ASP A 192 -4.15 -8.11 -21.53
C ASP A 192 -4.38 -9.06 -20.36
N ALA A 193 -3.40 -9.23 -19.50
CA ALA A 193 -3.45 -10.12 -18.36
C ALA A 193 -4.48 -9.66 -17.31
N ILE A 194 -5.32 -10.58 -16.90
CA ILE A 194 -6.29 -10.40 -15.81
C ILE A 194 -6.12 -11.55 -14.83
N ILE A 195 -5.93 -11.22 -13.54
CA ILE A 195 -5.86 -12.21 -12.48
C ILE A 195 -7.18 -12.17 -11.70
N SER A 196 -7.96 -13.22 -11.83
CA SER A 196 -9.28 -13.33 -11.20
C SER A 196 -9.27 -14.40 -10.12
N THR A 197 -10.10 -14.22 -9.09
CA THR A 197 -10.30 -15.25 -8.07
C THR A 197 -11.10 -16.42 -8.67
N PRO A 198 -10.71 -17.67 -8.35
CA PRO A 198 -11.50 -18.83 -8.74
C PRO A 198 -12.72 -19.07 -7.81
N PHE A 199 -12.87 -18.27 -6.76
CA PHE A 199 -13.90 -18.46 -5.75
C PHE A 199 -15.03 -17.45 -5.91
N ASP A 200 -16.26 -17.85 -5.56
CA ASP A 200 -17.42 -16.94 -5.51
C ASP A 200 -17.43 -16.26 -4.12
N ASP A 201 -16.80 -15.10 -4.03
CA ASP A 201 -16.75 -14.29 -2.82
C ASP A 201 -17.28 -12.88 -3.05
N ASN A 202 -17.19 -12.04 -2.03
CA ASN A 202 -17.73 -10.68 -2.06
C ASN A 202 -16.73 -9.59 -2.43
N ILE A 203 -15.42 -9.89 -2.51
CA ILE A 203 -14.38 -8.89 -2.69
C ILE A 203 -13.49 -9.20 -3.89
N GLY A 204 -13.17 -10.47 -4.14
CA GLY A 204 -12.19 -10.87 -5.15
C GLY A 204 -10.77 -10.56 -4.72
N PHE A 205 -9.92 -10.23 -5.67
CA PHE A 205 -8.54 -9.82 -5.44
C PHE A 205 -8.43 -8.30 -5.44
N ALA A 206 -8.22 -7.71 -4.26
CA ALA A 206 -8.24 -6.27 -4.06
C ALA A 206 -6.84 -5.69 -3.79
N GLU A 207 -6.66 -4.42 -4.08
CA GLU A 207 -5.50 -3.60 -3.71
C GLU A 207 -4.15 -4.29 -3.92
N PRO A 208 -3.83 -4.69 -5.17
CA PRO A 208 -2.59 -5.40 -5.47
C PRO A 208 -1.37 -4.53 -5.19
N GLY A 209 -0.31 -5.14 -4.65
CA GLY A 209 1.04 -4.60 -4.62
C GLY A 209 1.96 -5.42 -5.54
N ILE A 210 3.09 -4.86 -5.92
CA ILE A 210 4.03 -5.50 -6.84
C ILE A 210 5.48 -5.21 -6.45
N TYR A 211 6.34 -6.19 -6.68
CA TYR A 211 7.78 -6.11 -6.48
C TYR A 211 8.51 -6.75 -7.67
N GLU A 212 9.58 -6.10 -8.14
CA GLU A 212 10.47 -6.65 -9.17
C GLU A 212 11.71 -7.21 -8.50
N HIS A 213 11.93 -8.53 -8.63
CA HIS A 213 13.12 -9.22 -8.17
C HIS A 213 14.38 -8.83 -8.96
N GLU A 214 15.55 -9.14 -8.43
CA GLU A 214 16.83 -8.81 -9.10
C GLU A 214 16.98 -9.47 -10.47
N ASP A 215 16.42 -10.64 -10.67
CA ASP A 215 16.38 -11.37 -11.94
C ASP A 215 15.30 -10.88 -12.93
N GLY A 216 14.47 -9.91 -12.51
CA GLY A 216 13.39 -9.35 -13.32
C GLY A 216 12.04 -10.08 -13.19
N GLU A 217 11.96 -11.13 -12.35
CA GLU A 217 10.67 -11.71 -12.02
C GLU A 217 9.80 -10.67 -11.29
N LEU A 218 8.53 -10.55 -11.67
CA LEU A 218 7.55 -9.74 -10.98
C LEU A 218 6.76 -10.61 -10.00
N TRP A 219 6.74 -10.22 -8.74
CA TRP A 219 5.90 -10.79 -7.71
C TRP A 219 4.76 -9.82 -7.41
N CYS A 220 3.51 -10.25 -7.65
CA CYS A 220 2.31 -9.51 -7.34
C CYS A 220 1.55 -10.21 -6.21
N TRP A 221 1.19 -9.48 -5.17
CA TRP A 221 0.33 -9.96 -4.09
C TRP A 221 -0.95 -9.14 -4.04
N PHE A 222 -2.01 -9.72 -3.47
CA PHE A 222 -3.30 -9.05 -3.36
C PHE A 222 -4.02 -9.41 -2.07
N ARG A 223 -4.73 -8.42 -1.56
CA ARG A 223 -5.61 -8.51 -0.43
C ARG A 223 -6.79 -9.43 -0.73
N THR A 224 -7.11 -10.30 0.21
CA THR A 224 -8.25 -11.22 0.13
C THR A 224 -9.00 -11.31 1.46
N THR A 225 -10.14 -12.01 1.46
CA THR A 225 -10.86 -12.41 2.67
C THR A 225 -10.60 -13.86 3.07
N TYR A 226 -9.60 -14.51 2.47
CA TYR A 226 -9.33 -15.95 2.67
C TYR A 226 -8.31 -16.26 3.77
N GLY A 227 -7.89 -15.25 4.56
CA GLY A 227 -6.95 -15.43 5.67
C GLY A 227 -5.48 -15.33 5.27
N TYR A 228 -5.17 -15.11 4.02
CA TYR A 228 -3.83 -14.94 3.46
C TYR A 228 -3.80 -13.83 2.42
N GLN A 229 -2.63 -13.19 2.22
CA GLN A 229 -2.36 -12.57 0.93
C GLN A 229 -2.31 -13.66 -0.13
N TYR A 230 -2.87 -13.41 -1.31
CA TYR A 230 -2.66 -14.27 -2.47
C TYR A 230 -1.57 -13.67 -3.34
N GLU A 231 -0.94 -14.49 -4.17
CA GLU A 231 0.14 -14.05 -5.04
C GLU A 231 0.07 -14.66 -6.42
N SER A 232 0.71 -13.99 -7.35
CA SER A 232 0.97 -14.45 -8.71
C SER A 232 2.31 -13.91 -9.18
N ARG A 233 2.98 -14.60 -10.11
CA ARG A 233 4.32 -14.28 -10.58
C ARG A 233 4.37 -14.18 -12.10
N SER A 234 5.23 -13.31 -12.62
CA SER A 234 5.45 -13.10 -14.04
C SER A 234 6.95 -13.02 -14.34
N THR A 235 7.40 -13.74 -15.36
CA THR A 235 8.80 -13.73 -15.85
C THR A 235 8.94 -13.03 -17.20
N ASP A 236 7.88 -12.42 -17.72
CA ASP A 236 7.82 -11.80 -19.05
C ASP A 236 7.40 -10.31 -19.02
N GLY A 237 7.66 -9.65 -17.89
CA GLY A 237 7.35 -8.23 -17.70
C GLY A 237 5.85 -7.94 -17.54
N GLY A 238 5.10 -8.89 -16.96
CA GLY A 238 3.68 -8.77 -16.64
C GLY A 238 2.73 -9.17 -17.77
N LYS A 239 3.23 -9.71 -18.88
CA LYS A 239 2.37 -10.14 -20.00
C LYS A 239 1.55 -11.36 -19.65
N THR A 240 2.16 -12.31 -18.95
CA THR A 240 1.49 -13.51 -18.42
C THR A 240 1.80 -13.67 -16.92
N TRP A 241 0.90 -14.31 -16.21
CA TRP A 241 0.97 -14.50 -14.77
C TRP A 241 0.68 -15.95 -14.39
N SER A 242 1.33 -16.44 -13.37
CA SER A 242 1.02 -17.74 -12.79
C SER A 242 -0.42 -17.78 -12.25
N ALA A 243 -0.97 -18.99 -12.08
CA ALA A 243 -2.24 -19.13 -11.36
C ALA A 243 -2.11 -18.53 -9.94
N PRO A 244 -3.11 -17.76 -9.47
CA PRO A 244 -3.07 -17.15 -8.15
C PRO A 244 -3.10 -18.23 -7.06
N MET A 245 -2.22 -18.10 -6.08
CA MET A 245 -2.09 -19.02 -4.95
C MET A 245 -2.03 -18.28 -3.62
N PRO A 246 -2.50 -18.91 -2.51
CA PRO A 246 -2.32 -18.33 -1.19
C PRO A 246 -0.82 -18.27 -0.85
N ASN A 247 -0.34 -17.13 -0.44
CA ASN A 247 1.00 -17.03 0.14
C ASN A 247 0.93 -17.42 1.62
N LEU A 248 1.36 -18.65 1.92
CA LEU A 248 1.26 -19.23 3.27
C LEU A 248 2.17 -18.52 4.30
N HIS A 249 3.08 -17.66 3.85
CA HIS A 249 3.97 -16.87 4.71
C HIS A 249 3.30 -15.58 5.18
N PHE A 250 2.31 -15.08 4.47
CA PHE A 250 1.59 -13.85 4.77
C PHE A 250 0.12 -14.14 5.10
N SER A 251 -0.11 -14.76 6.27
CA SER A 251 -1.47 -14.77 6.82
C SER A 251 -1.95 -13.33 7.01
N SER A 252 -3.20 -13.06 6.70
CA SER A 252 -3.71 -11.70 6.66
C SER A 252 -5.21 -11.66 6.91
N PRO A 253 -5.71 -10.63 7.60
CA PRO A 253 -7.11 -10.28 7.52
C PRO A 253 -7.40 -9.66 6.15
N ASP A 254 -8.60 -9.18 5.95
CA ASP A 254 -8.98 -8.31 4.84
C ASP A 254 -8.22 -6.95 4.92
N ALA A 255 -6.93 -6.98 4.61
CA ALA A 255 -6.01 -5.83 4.72
C ALA A 255 -4.89 -5.88 3.66
N PRO A 256 -4.48 -4.74 3.08
CA PRO A 256 -3.36 -4.70 2.15
C PRO A 256 -2.01 -4.82 2.87
N MET A 257 -0.99 -5.21 2.10
CA MET A 257 0.40 -5.34 2.50
C MET A 257 1.27 -4.43 1.61
N ALA A 258 2.37 -3.92 2.17
CA ALA A 258 3.41 -3.23 1.40
C ALA A 258 4.73 -4.00 1.51
N VAL A 259 5.47 -4.06 0.40
CA VAL A 259 6.83 -4.62 0.35
C VAL A 259 7.74 -3.62 -0.34
N LYS A 260 8.91 -3.38 0.25
CA LYS A 260 9.90 -2.44 -0.30
C LYS A 260 11.32 -2.89 0.02
N ARG A 261 12.25 -2.71 -0.91
CA ARG A 261 13.68 -2.81 -0.64
C ARG A 261 14.13 -1.61 0.19
N VAL A 262 14.90 -1.88 1.25
CA VAL A 262 15.50 -0.87 2.13
C VAL A 262 16.93 -1.31 2.46
N GLY A 263 17.91 -0.55 2.01
CA GLY A 263 19.32 -0.92 2.14
C GLY A 263 19.61 -2.29 1.50
N LYS A 264 20.13 -3.20 2.33
CA LYS A 264 20.49 -4.57 1.91
C LYS A 264 19.38 -5.59 2.13
N CYS A 265 18.23 -5.20 2.64
CA CYS A 265 17.13 -6.12 2.91
C CYS A 265 15.84 -5.65 2.23
N THR A 266 14.85 -6.51 2.21
CA THR A 266 13.48 -6.20 1.80
C THR A 266 12.58 -6.29 3.02
N VAL A 267 11.68 -5.34 3.19
CA VAL A 267 10.75 -5.27 4.31
C VAL A 267 9.32 -5.40 3.79
N ALA A 268 8.55 -6.29 4.41
CA ALA A 268 7.11 -6.40 4.23
C ALA A 268 6.38 -5.88 5.47
N ALA A 269 5.48 -4.92 5.31
CA ALA A 269 4.62 -4.41 6.39
C ALA A 269 3.19 -4.90 6.18
N PHE A 270 2.61 -5.60 7.17
CA PHE A 270 1.31 -6.25 7.04
C PHE A 270 0.66 -6.55 8.39
N ASN A 271 -0.59 -7.01 8.33
CA ASN A 271 -1.33 -7.48 9.50
C ASN A 271 -1.38 -9.02 9.49
N PRO A 272 -0.82 -9.72 10.47
CA PRO A 272 -0.70 -11.19 10.43
C PRO A 272 -1.90 -11.95 11.01
N GLU A 273 -2.95 -11.30 11.51
CA GLU A 273 -4.06 -11.94 12.22
C GLU A 273 -5.23 -12.29 11.27
N PRO A 274 -5.38 -13.55 10.85
CA PRO A 274 -6.38 -13.95 9.87
C PRO A 274 -7.79 -14.13 10.45
N LEU A 275 -7.95 -14.22 11.78
CA LEU A 275 -9.23 -14.53 12.42
C LEU A 275 -10.32 -13.48 12.16
N SER A 276 -9.93 -12.25 11.83
CA SER A 276 -10.89 -11.21 11.45
C SER A 276 -11.57 -11.46 10.10
N CYS A 277 -11.09 -12.43 9.32
CA CYS A 277 -11.77 -12.89 8.10
C CYS A 277 -12.97 -13.79 8.37
N VAL A 278 -13.07 -14.37 9.56
CA VAL A 278 -14.22 -15.19 9.93
C VAL A 278 -15.46 -14.30 10.06
N ARG A 279 -16.48 -14.57 9.24
CA ARG A 279 -17.69 -13.76 9.12
C ARG A 279 -18.35 -13.45 10.48
N GLU A 280 -18.46 -14.44 11.37
CA GLU A 280 -19.08 -14.29 12.70
C GLU A 280 -18.29 -13.31 13.60
N LEU A 281 -16.98 -13.29 13.49
CA LEU A 281 -16.14 -12.34 14.22
C LEU A 281 -16.22 -10.95 13.63
N ARG A 282 -16.34 -10.84 12.30
CA ARG A 282 -16.58 -9.59 11.58
C ARG A 282 -17.90 -8.93 11.99
N GLU A 283 -18.96 -9.72 12.05
CA GLU A 283 -20.30 -9.25 12.48
C GLU A 283 -20.28 -8.81 13.96
N ARG A 284 -19.54 -9.51 14.81
CA ARG A 284 -19.43 -9.20 16.24
C ARG A 284 -18.60 -7.95 16.54
N TRP A 285 -17.60 -7.64 15.73
CA TRP A 285 -16.69 -6.50 15.95
C TRP A 285 -16.91 -5.32 15.02
N GLY A 286 -17.87 -5.40 14.11
CA GLY A 286 -18.25 -4.30 13.20
C GLY A 286 -17.27 -4.00 12.08
N SER A 287 -16.03 -4.48 12.14
CA SER A 287 -15.02 -4.34 11.08
C SER A 287 -13.93 -5.41 11.23
N SER A 288 -13.17 -5.66 10.16
CA SER A 288 -11.98 -6.51 10.25
C SER A 288 -10.94 -5.84 11.15
N LYS A 289 -10.55 -6.52 12.20
CA LYS A 289 -9.54 -6.04 13.14
C LYS A 289 -8.16 -6.15 12.49
N ARG A 290 -7.52 -5.01 12.21
CA ARG A 290 -6.23 -4.92 11.55
C ARG A 290 -5.14 -4.60 12.57
N THR A 291 -4.93 -5.53 13.50
CA THR A 291 -3.93 -5.44 14.57
C THR A 291 -3.40 -6.84 14.90
N PRO A 292 -2.10 -6.99 15.19
CA PRO A 292 -1.03 -5.99 15.14
C PRO A 292 -0.67 -5.54 13.71
N LEU A 293 0.12 -4.47 13.59
CA LEU A 293 0.88 -4.14 12.38
C LEU A 293 2.31 -4.57 12.60
N VAL A 294 2.83 -5.41 11.72
CA VAL A 294 4.18 -5.98 11.84
C VAL A 294 5.01 -5.71 10.59
N CYS A 295 6.33 -5.79 10.74
CA CYS A 295 7.27 -5.91 9.64
C CYS A 295 7.95 -7.27 9.65
N ALA A 296 8.03 -7.92 8.50
CA ALA A 296 8.92 -9.04 8.22
C ALA A 296 10.12 -8.55 7.41
N VAL A 297 11.30 -9.14 7.65
CA VAL A 297 12.54 -8.79 6.97
C VAL A 297 13.02 -9.98 6.16
N SER A 298 13.42 -9.73 4.92
CA SER A 298 14.11 -10.65 4.03
C SER A 298 15.53 -10.12 3.78
N ALA A 299 16.54 -10.98 3.92
CA ALA A 299 17.92 -10.64 3.61
C ALA A 299 18.24 -10.76 2.11
N GLU A 300 17.44 -11.52 1.35
CA GLU A 300 17.68 -11.87 -0.03
C GLU A 300 16.47 -11.56 -0.91
N ASP A 301 16.42 -10.36 -1.46
CA ASP A 301 15.54 -9.97 -2.55
C ASP A 301 14.08 -10.50 -2.43
N ALA A 302 13.54 -10.50 -1.24
CA ALA A 302 12.21 -10.97 -0.89
C ALA A 302 11.96 -12.48 -1.11
N GLN A 303 13.00 -13.29 -1.34
CA GLN A 303 12.83 -14.72 -1.59
C GLN A 303 12.78 -15.58 -0.32
N ASP A 304 13.35 -15.09 0.77
CA ASP A 304 13.46 -15.79 2.05
C ASP A 304 12.39 -15.41 3.09
N PHE A 305 11.32 -14.75 2.68
CA PHE A 305 10.11 -14.63 3.51
C PHE A 305 9.47 -15.99 3.84
N LYS A 306 10.04 -17.07 3.32
CA LYS A 306 9.52 -18.47 3.43
C LYS A 306 9.24 -18.96 4.84
N ASN A 307 9.78 -18.33 5.87
CA ASN A 307 9.60 -18.74 7.27
C ASN A 307 8.90 -17.70 8.15
N THR A 308 8.28 -16.69 7.55
CA THR A 308 7.67 -15.56 8.26
C THR A 308 6.19 -15.74 8.57
N ASN A 309 5.75 -16.93 8.98
CA ASN A 309 4.37 -17.14 9.40
C ASN A 309 4.11 -16.49 10.78
N CYS A 310 3.98 -15.16 10.78
CA CYS A 310 3.80 -14.36 11.99
C CYS A 310 2.50 -14.69 12.73
N SER A 311 1.51 -15.33 12.10
CA SER A 311 0.27 -15.74 12.77
C SER A 311 0.49 -16.82 13.79
N LEU A 312 1.42 -17.75 13.53
CA LEU A 312 1.81 -18.76 14.50
C LEU A 312 2.72 -18.18 15.58
N ALA A 313 3.56 -17.21 15.28
CA ALA A 313 4.40 -16.52 16.26
C ALA A 313 3.59 -15.82 17.33
N TYR A 314 2.46 -15.25 16.97
CA TYR A 314 1.55 -14.61 17.92
C TYR A 314 0.93 -15.59 18.91
N ARG A 315 0.80 -16.87 18.53
CA ARG A 315 0.19 -17.93 19.37
C ARG A 315 1.20 -18.76 20.16
N ASN A 316 2.43 -18.92 19.65
CA ASN A 316 3.47 -19.77 20.26
C ASN A 316 4.82 -19.07 20.22
N MET A 317 5.02 -18.08 21.06
CA MET A 317 6.11 -17.09 21.01
C MET A 317 7.55 -17.63 21.04
N ASP A 318 7.79 -18.91 21.30
CA ASP A 318 9.12 -19.37 21.69
C ASP A 318 9.92 -20.16 20.65
N THR A 319 9.37 -20.53 19.49
CA THR A 319 10.06 -21.54 18.66
C THR A 319 10.22 -21.29 17.17
N TYR A 320 9.53 -20.34 16.52
CA TYR A 320 9.52 -20.32 15.03
C TYR A 320 9.75 -18.99 14.33
N PHE A 321 9.94 -17.86 15.01
CA PHE A 321 9.82 -16.54 14.39
C PHE A 321 10.87 -15.55 14.84
N THR A 322 11.94 -15.54 14.12
CA THR A 322 13.08 -14.70 14.45
C THR A 322 13.19 -13.43 13.62
N HIS A 323 12.23 -13.16 12.69
CA HIS A 323 12.43 -12.12 11.69
C HIS A 323 11.25 -11.17 11.52
N CYS A 324 10.30 -11.19 12.45
CA CYS A 324 9.20 -10.24 12.49
C CYS A 324 9.24 -9.42 13.77
N PHE A 325 9.03 -8.13 13.63
CA PHE A 325 8.85 -7.21 14.75
C PHE A 325 7.55 -6.42 14.58
N ALA A 326 6.99 -5.96 15.68
CA ALA A 326 5.78 -5.16 15.67
C ALA A 326 6.11 -3.68 15.51
N LEU A 327 5.34 -3.00 14.69
CA LEU A 327 5.24 -1.54 14.71
C LEU A 327 4.18 -1.10 15.72
N GLU A 328 3.05 -1.80 15.76
CA GLU A 328 1.91 -1.50 16.63
C GLU A 328 1.25 -2.78 17.14
N THR A 329 0.84 -2.79 18.40
CA THR A 329 0.27 -3.98 19.06
C THR A 329 -1.01 -3.69 19.86
N ASP A 330 -1.52 -2.45 19.90
CA ASP A 330 -2.72 -2.13 20.68
C ASP A 330 -3.93 -2.90 20.12
N PRO A 331 -4.50 -3.87 20.89
CA PRO A 331 -5.60 -4.70 20.43
C PRO A 331 -6.93 -3.94 20.32
N ARG A 332 -7.02 -2.71 20.82
CA ARG A 332 -8.21 -1.87 20.71
C ARG A 332 -8.20 -1.05 19.44
N ASN A 333 -7.06 -0.94 18.78
CA ASN A 333 -6.84 -0.12 17.60
C ASN A 333 -6.80 -0.97 16.32
N SER A 334 -6.79 -0.30 15.18
CA SER A 334 -6.64 -0.88 13.85
C SER A 334 -5.56 -0.10 13.09
N PHE A 335 -4.71 -0.80 12.35
CA PHE A 335 -3.59 -0.23 11.62
C PHE A 335 -3.55 -0.80 10.21
N CYS A 336 -3.37 0.02 9.17
CA CYS A 336 -3.46 -0.46 7.81
C CYS A 336 -2.87 0.50 6.78
N TYR A 337 -2.82 0.08 5.52
CA TYR A 337 -2.34 0.86 4.38
C TYR A 337 -0.91 1.37 4.58
N PRO A 338 0.04 0.46 4.83
CA PRO A 338 1.43 0.86 5.02
C PRO A 338 2.05 1.38 3.73
N ALA A 339 2.92 2.39 3.87
CA ALA A 339 3.87 2.81 2.86
C ALA A 339 5.27 2.84 3.46
N ILE A 340 6.25 2.34 2.74
CA ILE A 340 7.63 2.17 3.22
C ILE A 340 8.57 3.04 2.39
N MET A 341 9.54 3.67 3.05
CA MET A 341 10.61 4.42 2.41
C MET A 341 11.93 4.23 3.12
N GLU A 342 12.98 3.95 2.36
CA GLU A 342 14.36 3.93 2.85
C GLU A 342 14.84 5.32 3.29
N THR A 343 15.61 5.34 4.37
CA THR A 343 16.39 6.51 4.85
C THR A 343 17.85 6.12 5.00
N LYS A 344 18.75 7.09 5.22
CA LYS A 344 20.20 6.84 5.35
C LYS A 344 20.53 5.92 6.53
N ASP A 345 19.72 5.90 7.57
CA ASP A 345 19.96 5.19 8.84
C ASP A 345 18.91 4.12 9.18
N GLY A 346 17.94 3.89 8.26
CA GLY A 346 16.84 2.96 8.47
C GLY A 346 15.74 3.12 7.44
N PHE A 347 14.50 3.10 7.88
CA PHE A 347 13.35 3.32 7.00
C PHE A 347 12.16 3.92 7.75
N LEU A 348 11.28 4.54 6.99
CA LEU A 348 9.99 5.06 7.46
C LEU A 348 8.87 4.11 7.06
N VAL A 349 7.87 3.99 7.93
CA VAL A 349 6.60 3.34 7.61
C VAL A 349 5.47 4.29 7.99
N SER A 350 4.66 4.71 7.02
CA SER A 350 3.41 5.41 7.30
C SER A 350 2.25 4.44 7.22
N TYR A 351 1.19 4.68 8.00
CA TYR A 351 0.00 3.83 8.05
C TYR A 351 -1.16 4.57 8.71
N TYR A 352 -2.38 4.07 8.50
CA TYR A 352 -3.56 4.46 9.27
C TYR A 352 -3.53 3.91 10.68
N TYR A 353 -4.10 4.67 11.61
CA TYR A 353 -4.55 4.20 12.93
C TYR A 353 -5.90 4.86 13.27
N SER A 354 -6.54 4.42 14.37
CA SER A 354 -7.76 5.06 14.88
C SER A 354 -7.41 5.96 16.05
N ASP A 355 -7.64 7.27 15.94
CA ASP A 355 -7.32 8.21 17.02
C ASP A 355 -8.42 8.29 18.10
N ASN A 356 -9.62 7.86 17.80
CA ASN A 356 -10.77 7.97 18.70
C ASN A 356 -11.58 6.68 18.91
N LEU A 357 -11.19 5.55 18.33
CA LEU A 357 -11.84 4.24 18.41
C LEU A 357 -13.30 4.16 17.91
N ILE A 358 -13.89 5.28 17.48
CA ILE A 358 -15.25 5.37 16.94
C ILE A 358 -15.22 5.17 15.41
N ILE A 359 -14.32 5.89 14.76
CA ILE A 359 -14.07 5.77 13.32
C ILE A 359 -12.78 4.99 13.13
N PRO A 360 -12.83 3.78 12.56
CA PRO A 360 -11.62 3.01 12.30
C PRO A 360 -10.78 3.65 11.20
N LEU A 361 -9.44 3.61 11.34
CA LEU A 361 -8.50 4.03 10.29
C LEU A 361 -8.73 5.48 9.82
N ASN A 362 -8.84 6.41 10.75
CA ASN A 362 -9.16 7.80 10.44
C ASN A 362 -7.98 8.77 10.58
N ALA A 363 -6.88 8.35 11.19
CA ALA A 363 -5.69 9.17 11.42
C ALA A 363 -4.45 8.52 10.80
N GLY A 364 -3.47 9.32 10.40
CA GLY A 364 -2.19 8.86 9.86
C GLY A 364 -1.08 8.91 10.89
N LYS A 365 -0.16 7.95 10.83
CA LYS A 365 1.05 7.90 11.65
C LYS A 365 2.26 7.58 10.77
N ILE A 366 3.40 8.14 11.12
CA ILE A 366 4.70 7.80 10.54
C ILE A 366 5.59 7.27 11.66
N ARG A 367 6.18 6.11 11.46
CA ARG A 367 7.15 5.50 12.36
C ARG A 367 8.48 5.34 11.64
N LYS A 368 9.57 5.63 12.36
CA LYS A 368 10.94 5.41 11.90
C LYS A 368 11.51 4.19 12.59
N VAL A 369 12.12 3.30 11.82
CA VAL A 369 12.85 2.11 12.28
C VAL A 369 14.30 2.28 11.85
N LEU A 370 15.25 2.12 12.79
CA LEU A 370 16.68 2.21 12.52
C LEU A 370 17.23 0.84 12.10
N TYR A 371 18.24 0.82 11.23
CA TYR A 371 18.93 -0.43 10.89
C TYR A 371 19.52 -1.11 12.12
N SER A 372 20.06 -0.33 13.09
CA SER A 372 20.58 -0.85 14.35
C SER A 372 19.53 -1.53 15.24
N GLU A 373 18.24 -1.23 15.06
CA GLU A 373 17.17 -1.90 15.81
C GLU A 373 16.81 -3.28 15.25
N ILE A 374 17.21 -3.57 13.98
CA ILE A 374 16.89 -4.80 13.26
C ILE A 374 18.15 -5.58 12.84
N GLU A 375 19.37 -5.16 13.24
CA GLU A 375 20.62 -5.83 12.88
C GLU A 375 20.63 -7.31 13.26
N GLU A 376 20.15 -7.65 14.45
CA GLU A 376 20.05 -9.05 14.90
C GLU A 376 19.08 -9.84 14.05
N ASP A 377 17.93 -9.27 13.68
CA ASP A 377 16.93 -9.92 12.84
C ASP A 377 17.48 -10.18 11.42
N VAL A 378 18.19 -9.22 10.84
CA VAL A 378 18.83 -9.36 9.53
C VAL A 378 19.96 -10.41 9.57
N ALA A 379 20.81 -10.39 10.59
CA ALA A 379 21.89 -11.36 10.75
C ALA A 379 21.37 -12.80 10.88
N LEU A 380 20.29 -13.00 11.66
CA LEU A 380 19.65 -14.31 11.82
C LEU A 380 19.05 -14.84 10.52
N VAL A 381 18.50 -13.96 9.67
CA VAL A 381 18.03 -14.35 8.34
C VAL A 381 19.20 -14.81 7.48
N GLN A 382 20.29 -14.05 7.44
CA GLN A 382 21.49 -14.37 6.66
C GLN A 382 22.13 -15.70 7.09
N GLU A 383 22.28 -15.96 8.39
CA GLU A 383 22.84 -17.21 8.91
C GLU A 383 22.01 -18.45 8.51
N ARG A 384 20.69 -18.32 8.46
CA ARG A 384 19.80 -19.43 8.08
C ARG A 384 19.81 -19.71 6.59
N THR A 385 19.93 -18.70 5.76
CA THR A 385 20.03 -18.86 4.30
C THR A 385 21.29 -19.61 3.92
N VAL A 386 22.42 -19.30 4.56
CA VAL A 386 23.69 -20.03 4.36
C VAL A 386 23.63 -21.49 4.83
N ASN A 387 22.82 -21.78 5.84
CA ASN A 387 22.71 -23.14 6.40
C ASN A 387 21.56 -23.97 5.80
N ALA A 388 20.78 -23.42 4.87
CA ALA A 388 19.64 -24.10 4.23
C ALA A 388 20.00 -24.85 2.92
N GLU A 389 21.28 -25.03 2.61
CA GLU A 389 21.72 -25.97 1.59
C GLU A 389 21.50 -27.42 2.09
N TRP A 390 20.31 -27.96 1.77
CA TRP A 390 19.95 -29.37 1.92
C TRP A 390 19.75 -30.00 0.55
#